data_1ef5ae05176e111cd1dfa6dac776821a
#
_entry.id   1ef5ae05176e111cd1dfa6dac776821a
#
_cell.length_a   1.000
_cell.length_b   1.000
_cell.length_c   1.000
_cell.angle_alpha   90.00
_cell.angle_beta   90.00
_cell.angle_gamma   90.00
#
_symmetry.space_group_name_H-M   'P 1'
#
loop_
_entity.id
_entity.type
_entity.pdbx_description
1 polymer ?
#
loop_
_entity_poly.entity_id
_entity_poly.type
_entity_poly.pdbx_seq_one_letter_code
_entity_poly.pdbx_strand_id
1 'polypeptide(L)'
;MDTVVIYPGRFHPFHKGHKSVYDALVKRFGKNRVYIATSNKVDPPKSPFTFDEKRAMMALTGVDPSRVVQVKNPYQATEITDNYDPQNTIALFAVSDKDMAEDPRFSFKPRKDGQPSYYQPASKDMQSLDTHGYIVTVPTLQFNVLGKPMSSASEFRANFAVADSETQKAMVTDLFGRYDPKTHSTMSQKINEQLV
;
A
#
# COMPACT_ATOMS: atom_id res chain seq x y z
N MET A 1 -6.16 8.08 24.16
CA MET A 1 -6.28 8.56 22.77
C MET A 1 -6.66 7.42 21.83
N ASP A 2 -7.43 7.75 20.82
CA ASP A 2 -7.72 6.80 19.74
C ASP A 2 -6.49 6.64 18.82
N THR A 3 -6.48 5.60 17.99
CA THR A 3 -5.38 5.33 17.06
C THR A 3 -5.94 5.00 15.69
N VAL A 4 -5.43 5.66 14.66
CA VAL A 4 -5.69 5.32 13.26
C VAL A 4 -4.37 4.90 12.60
N VAL A 5 -4.41 3.80 11.88
CA VAL A 5 -3.25 3.24 11.17
C VAL A 5 -3.53 3.29 9.68
N ILE A 6 -2.62 3.90 8.93
CA ILE A 6 -2.73 4.06 7.49
C ILE A 6 -1.59 3.30 6.84
N TYR A 7 -1.94 2.42 5.90
CA TYR A 7 -1.00 1.72 5.05
C TYR A 7 -1.07 2.33 3.65
N PRO A 8 -0.19 3.31 3.35
CA PRO A 8 -0.23 4.01 2.08
C PRO A 8 0.58 3.30 1.01
N GLY A 9 0.19 3.43 -0.24
CA GLY A 9 0.98 2.92 -1.35
C GLY A 9 0.30 3.10 -2.70
N ARG A 10 1.05 2.77 -3.75
CA ARG A 10 0.54 2.77 -5.12
C ARG A 10 -0.17 1.46 -5.47
N PHE A 11 0.39 0.30 -5.06
CA PHE A 11 -0.20 -1.04 -5.20
C PHE A 11 -0.56 -1.43 -6.65
N HIS A 12 0.43 -1.61 -7.49
CA HIS A 12 0.27 -1.94 -8.91
C HIS A 12 0.99 -3.25 -9.34
N PRO A 13 0.53 -4.45 -8.92
CA PRO A 13 -0.62 -4.71 -8.07
C PRO A 13 -0.27 -4.80 -6.58
N PHE A 14 -1.30 -4.85 -5.75
CA PHE A 14 -1.20 -5.34 -4.38
C PHE A 14 -0.76 -6.80 -4.40
N HIS A 15 0.25 -7.16 -3.63
CA HIS A 15 0.85 -8.50 -3.67
C HIS A 15 0.95 -9.13 -2.28
N LYS A 16 1.46 -10.35 -2.22
CA LYS A 16 1.58 -11.12 -0.97
C LYS A 16 2.40 -10.42 0.11
N GLY A 17 3.44 -9.68 -0.26
CA GLY A 17 4.23 -8.88 0.67
C GLY A 17 3.40 -7.77 1.32
N HIS A 18 2.61 -7.06 0.53
CA HIS A 18 1.67 -6.05 1.04
C HIS A 18 0.61 -6.69 1.95
N LYS A 19 0.07 -7.83 1.55
CA LYS A 19 -0.94 -8.55 2.34
C LYS A 19 -0.39 -8.96 3.70
N SER A 20 0.85 -9.43 3.75
CA SER A 20 1.51 -9.80 5.00
C SER A 20 1.68 -8.61 5.94
N VAL A 21 2.05 -7.45 5.42
CA VAL A 21 2.15 -6.21 6.21
C VAL A 21 0.77 -5.80 6.72
N TYR A 22 -0.22 -5.77 5.84
CA TYR A 22 -1.60 -5.43 6.23
C TYR A 22 -2.13 -6.35 7.33
N ASP A 23 -1.94 -7.66 7.18
CA ASP A 23 -2.39 -8.64 8.19
C ASP A 23 -1.69 -8.44 9.54
N ALA A 24 -0.41 -8.12 9.52
CA ALA A 24 0.35 -7.82 10.75
C ALA A 24 -0.17 -6.56 11.45
N LEU A 25 -0.52 -5.53 10.68
CA LEU A 25 -1.11 -4.30 11.22
C LEU A 25 -2.49 -4.57 11.82
N VAL A 26 -3.32 -5.35 11.13
CA VAL A 26 -4.66 -5.73 11.63
C VAL A 26 -4.54 -6.56 12.91
N LYS A 27 -3.59 -7.48 12.96
CA LYS A 27 -3.35 -8.29 14.16
C LYS A 27 -2.97 -7.44 15.36
N ARG A 28 -2.15 -6.40 15.13
CA ARG A 28 -1.64 -5.54 16.21
C ARG A 28 -2.66 -4.49 16.65
N PHE A 29 -3.36 -3.85 15.71
CA PHE A 29 -4.19 -2.68 15.99
C PHE A 29 -5.71 -2.95 15.90
N GLY A 30 -6.10 -4.05 15.28
CA GLY A 30 -7.50 -4.36 14.98
C GLY A 30 -7.94 -3.81 13.61
N LYS A 31 -8.78 -4.57 12.93
CA LYS A 31 -9.24 -4.26 11.56
C LYS A 31 -9.86 -2.86 11.45
N ASN A 32 -10.64 -2.45 12.44
CA ASN A 32 -11.39 -1.19 12.40
C ASN A 32 -10.49 0.05 12.52
N ARG A 33 -9.24 -0.12 12.88
CA ARG A 33 -8.27 0.98 12.99
C ARG A 33 -7.32 1.07 11.81
N VAL A 34 -7.28 0.06 10.95
CA VAL A 34 -6.30 -0.04 9.84
C VAL A 34 -6.99 0.22 8.52
N TYR A 35 -6.46 1.17 7.76
CA TYR A 35 -6.91 1.52 6.42
C TYR A 35 -5.78 1.34 5.43
N ILE A 36 -6.13 0.91 4.21
CA ILE A 36 -5.23 0.99 3.05
C ILE A 36 -5.60 2.27 2.29
N ALA A 37 -4.63 3.14 2.07
CA ALA A 37 -4.81 4.40 1.36
C ALA A 37 -4.10 4.35 0.01
N THR A 38 -4.83 4.56 -1.07
CA THR A 38 -4.27 4.57 -2.42
C THR A 38 -5.05 5.52 -3.31
N SER A 39 -4.38 6.05 -4.33
CA SER A 39 -5.00 7.04 -5.24
C SER A 39 -5.65 6.38 -6.45
N ASN A 40 -6.38 7.18 -7.23
CA ASN A 40 -6.92 6.78 -8.52
C ASN A 40 -6.05 7.28 -9.69
N LYS A 41 -4.80 7.65 -9.42
CA LYS A 41 -3.88 8.09 -10.47
C LYS A 41 -3.47 6.90 -11.34
N VAL A 42 -3.68 7.03 -12.65
CA VAL A 42 -3.23 6.06 -13.65
C VAL A 42 -2.12 6.69 -14.47
N ASP A 43 -0.97 6.06 -14.47
CA ASP A 43 0.25 6.55 -15.15
C ASP A 43 1.11 5.35 -15.58
N PRO A 44 0.76 4.71 -16.73
CA PRO A 44 1.55 3.59 -17.23
C PRO A 44 3.00 4.01 -17.56
N PRO A 45 3.97 3.11 -17.44
CA PRO A 45 3.85 1.70 -17.04
C PRO A 45 3.85 1.47 -15.53
N LYS A 46 4.20 2.45 -14.71
CA LYS A 46 4.40 2.30 -13.27
C LYS A 46 3.10 2.14 -12.48
N SER A 47 2.04 2.76 -12.96
CA SER A 47 0.75 2.81 -12.26
C SER A 47 -0.41 2.51 -13.23
N PRO A 48 -0.54 1.24 -13.68
CA PRO A 48 -1.49 0.92 -14.74
C PRO A 48 -2.95 0.79 -14.28
N PHE A 49 -3.22 0.63 -12.98
CA PHE A 49 -4.56 0.28 -12.49
C PHE A 49 -5.28 1.46 -11.87
N THR A 50 -6.61 1.50 -12.07
CA THR A 50 -7.50 2.44 -11.36
C THR A 50 -7.64 2.03 -9.90
N PHE A 51 -8.18 2.94 -9.09
CA PHE A 51 -8.51 2.64 -7.69
C PHE A 51 -9.44 1.43 -7.56
N ASP A 52 -10.51 1.39 -8.35
CA ASP A 52 -11.49 0.30 -8.28
C ASP A 52 -10.87 -1.06 -8.65
N GLU A 53 -9.98 -1.07 -9.64
CA GLU A 53 -9.24 -2.28 -10.03
C GLU A 53 -8.32 -2.75 -8.90
N LYS A 54 -7.60 -1.85 -8.27
CA LYS A 54 -6.73 -2.17 -7.14
C LYS A 54 -7.52 -2.71 -5.95
N ARG A 55 -8.64 -2.04 -5.60
CA ARG A 55 -9.50 -2.49 -4.50
C ARG A 55 -10.07 -3.88 -4.76
N ALA A 56 -10.48 -4.17 -6.00
CA ALA A 56 -10.97 -5.49 -6.38
C ALA A 56 -9.88 -6.58 -6.23
N MET A 57 -8.64 -6.27 -6.63
CA MET A 57 -7.51 -7.17 -6.44
C MET A 57 -7.21 -7.43 -4.96
N MET A 58 -7.25 -6.39 -4.14
CA MET A 58 -7.10 -6.51 -2.69
C MET A 58 -8.19 -7.39 -2.08
N ALA A 59 -9.44 -7.24 -2.53
CA ALA A 59 -10.56 -8.04 -2.07
C ALA A 59 -10.37 -9.53 -2.36
N LEU A 60 -9.76 -9.88 -3.50
CA LEU A 60 -9.44 -11.27 -3.82
C LEU A 60 -8.50 -11.90 -2.78
N THR A 61 -7.61 -11.13 -2.18
CA THR A 61 -6.69 -11.59 -1.15
C THR A 61 -7.33 -11.71 0.24
N GLY A 62 -8.58 -11.26 0.40
CA GLY A 62 -9.29 -11.29 1.67
C GLY A 62 -9.33 -9.95 2.41
N VAL A 63 -8.84 -8.87 1.81
CA VAL A 63 -8.98 -7.51 2.38
C VAL A 63 -10.43 -7.06 2.22
N ASP A 64 -11.03 -6.62 3.33
CA ASP A 64 -12.36 -6.03 3.31
C ASP A 64 -12.34 -4.73 2.47
N PRO A 65 -13.11 -4.64 1.38
CA PRO A 65 -13.11 -3.44 0.53
C PRO A 65 -13.42 -2.13 1.26
N SER A 66 -14.19 -2.20 2.35
CA SER A 66 -14.51 -1.03 3.17
C SER A 66 -13.29 -0.43 3.88
N ARG A 67 -12.19 -1.17 3.96
CA ARG A 67 -10.94 -0.71 4.57
C ARG A 67 -9.98 -0.10 3.55
N VAL A 68 -10.33 -0.09 2.28
CA VAL A 68 -9.54 0.50 1.19
C VAL A 68 -10.16 1.83 0.80
N VAL A 69 -9.41 2.91 0.97
CA VAL A 69 -9.93 4.28 0.79
C VAL A 69 -9.19 4.98 -0.33
N GLN A 70 -9.96 5.56 -1.25
CA GLN A 70 -9.40 6.41 -2.30
C GLN A 70 -9.02 7.76 -1.72
N VAL A 71 -7.75 8.14 -1.90
CA VAL A 71 -7.20 9.41 -1.42
C VAL A 71 -6.42 10.09 -2.54
N LYS A 72 -6.28 11.40 -2.46
CA LYS A 72 -5.45 12.16 -3.43
C LYS A 72 -3.97 11.86 -3.21
N ASN A 73 -3.51 11.93 -1.97
CA ASN A 73 -2.14 11.64 -1.59
C ASN A 73 -2.12 10.59 -0.49
N PRO A 74 -1.71 9.35 -0.79
CA PRO A 74 -1.68 8.28 0.21
C PRO A 74 -0.83 8.59 1.45
N TYR A 75 0.20 9.41 1.28
CA TYR A 75 1.14 9.75 2.35
C TYR A 75 0.65 10.92 3.24
N GLN A 76 -0.49 11.48 2.93
CA GLN A 76 -1.22 12.43 3.80
C GLN A 76 -2.55 11.84 4.24
N ALA A 77 -3.28 11.20 3.34
CA ALA A 77 -4.52 10.47 3.58
C ALA A 77 -5.54 11.29 4.41
N THR A 78 -5.70 12.58 4.08
CA THR A 78 -6.60 13.48 4.80
C THR A 78 -8.05 13.03 4.74
N GLU A 79 -8.45 12.35 3.67
CA GLU A 79 -9.79 11.75 3.52
C GLU A 79 -10.10 10.70 4.59
N ILE A 80 -9.06 10.14 5.23
CA ILE A 80 -9.20 9.23 6.37
C ILE A 80 -9.11 10.01 7.68
N THR A 81 -8.03 10.78 7.86
CA THR A 81 -7.74 11.44 9.13
C THR A 81 -8.75 12.53 9.49
N ASP A 82 -9.39 13.16 8.51
CA ASP A 82 -10.43 14.17 8.76
C ASP A 82 -11.68 13.62 9.47
N ASN A 83 -11.83 12.29 9.52
CA ASN A 83 -12.93 11.63 10.24
C ASN A 83 -12.61 11.40 11.73
N TYR A 84 -11.44 11.79 12.19
CA TYR A 84 -10.99 11.57 13.57
C TYR A 84 -10.79 12.89 14.30
N ASP A 85 -10.96 12.85 15.62
CA ASP A 85 -10.67 14.00 16.46
C ASP A 85 -9.17 14.29 16.47
N PRO A 86 -8.72 15.42 15.89
CA PRO A 86 -7.29 15.71 15.76
C PRO A 86 -6.57 15.93 17.08
N GLN A 87 -7.29 16.26 18.15
CA GLN A 87 -6.70 16.45 19.47
C GLN A 87 -6.66 15.18 20.31
N ASN A 88 -7.36 14.12 19.88
CA ASN A 88 -7.48 12.88 20.67
C ASN A 88 -7.17 11.63 19.86
N THR A 89 -6.47 11.75 18.75
CA THR A 89 -6.14 10.63 17.87
C THR A 89 -4.65 10.62 17.55
N ILE A 90 -4.02 9.45 17.65
CA ILE A 90 -2.66 9.21 17.16
C ILE A 90 -2.77 8.61 15.75
N ALA A 91 -2.08 9.21 14.79
CA ALA A 91 -2.01 8.71 13.41
C ALA A 91 -0.67 8.04 13.14
N LEU A 92 -0.72 6.80 12.71
CA LEU A 92 0.44 5.98 12.33
C LEU A 92 0.38 5.69 10.83
N PHE A 93 1.50 5.92 10.14
CA PHE A 93 1.67 5.58 8.71
C PHE A 93 2.71 4.46 8.61
N ALA A 94 2.31 3.32 8.07
CA ALA A 94 3.20 2.17 7.89
C ALA A 94 3.87 2.24 6.52
N VAL A 95 5.19 2.39 6.48
CA VAL A 95 5.96 2.57 5.25
C VAL A 95 7.10 1.56 5.24
N SER A 96 7.41 0.96 4.09
CA SER A 96 8.51 0.00 4.00
C SER A 96 9.86 0.69 4.22
N ASP A 97 10.80 -0.07 4.79
CA ASP A 97 12.17 0.39 4.99
C ASP A 97 12.85 0.74 3.65
N LYS A 98 12.56 -0.02 2.58
CA LYS A 98 13.04 0.24 1.24
C LYS A 98 12.54 1.59 0.72
N ASP A 99 11.25 1.88 0.84
CA ASP A 99 10.67 3.14 0.39
C ASP A 99 11.27 4.33 1.15
N MET A 100 11.54 4.16 2.44
CA MET A 100 12.18 5.22 3.24
C MET A 100 13.65 5.44 2.86
N ALA A 101 14.35 4.39 2.44
CA ALA A 101 15.77 4.47 2.07
C ALA A 101 16.01 4.97 0.64
N GLU A 102 15.22 4.48 -0.33
CA GLU A 102 15.44 4.72 -1.75
C GLU A 102 14.70 5.95 -2.28
N ASP A 103 13.48 6.16 -1.84
CA ASP A 103 12.63 7.27 -2.27
C ASP A 103 11.78 7.73 -1.09
N PRO A 104 12.38 8.42 -0.12
CA PRO A 104 11.69 8.78 1.10
C PRO A 104 10.48 9.68 0.83
N ARG A 105 9.29 9.18 1.18
CA ARG A 105 8.03 9.91 1.08
C ARG A 105 7.82 10.88 2.25
N PHE A 106 8.61 10.70 3.30
CA PHE A 106 8.54 11.50 4.52
C PHE A 106 9.93 12.03 4.87
N SER A 107 9.98 13.25 5.36
CA SER A 107 11.21 13.86 5.86
C SER A 107 11.04 14.21 7.33
N PHE A 108 12.04 13.87 8.13
CA PHE A 108 12.10 14.20 9.54
C PHE A 108 12.95 15.46 9.82
N LYS A 109 13.47 16.11 8.77
CA LYS A 109 14.27 17.32 8.90
C LYS A 109 13.43 18.45 9.50
N PRO A 110 13.97 19.24 10.44
CA PRO A 110 13.28 20.41 10.96
C PRO A 110 12.85 21.37 9.85
N ARG A 111 11.77 22.08 10.07
CA ARG A 111 11.30 23.14 9.16
C ARG A 111 12.31 24.29 9.13
N LYS A 112 12.19 25.17 8.14
CA LYS A 112 13.07 26.35 7.99
C LYS A 112 13.06 27.28 9.21
N ASP A 113 11.95 27.28 9.96
CA ASP A 113 11.81 28.07 11.19
C ASP A 113 12.42 27.38 12.44
N GLY A 114 13.08 26.23 12.26
CA GLY A 114 13.67 25.45 13.33
C GLY A 114 12.70 24.57 14.10
N GLN A 115 11.40 24.61 13.79
CA GLN A 115 10.41 23.75 14.43
C GLN A 115 10.48 22.31 13.86
N PRO A 116 10.08 21.29 14.66
CA PRO A 116 10.02 19.92 14.16
C PRO A 116 9.11 19.80 12.95
N SER A 117 9.46 18.92 12.02
CA SER A 117 8.55 18.58 10.92
C SER A 117 7.28 17.90 11.46
N TYR A 118 6.20 17.94 10.68
CA TYR A 118 4.95 17.33 11.09
C TYR A 118 5.11 15.80 11.28
N TYR A 119 5.74 15.12 10.32
CA TYR A 119 5.98 13.69 10.44
C TYR A 119 7.22 13.42 11.29
N GLN A 120 7.07 12.49 12.23
CA GLN A 120 8.11 12.05 13.14
C GLN A 120 8.20 10.52 13.16
N PRO A 121 9.35 9.94 13.50
CA PRO A 121 9.40 8.50 13.75
C PRO A 121 8.50 8.11 14.91
N ALA A 122 7.83 6.97 14.81
CA ALA A 122 7.02 6.45 15.91
C ALA A 122 7.90 6.20 17.15
N SER A 123 7.37 6.53 18.31
CA SER A 123 8.06 6.43 19.60
C SER A 123 7.07 6.06 20.71
N LYS A 124 7.55 6.02 21.94
CA LYS A 124 6.69 5.76 23.11
C LYS A 124 5.79 6.96 23.46
N ASP A 125 6.27 8.16 23.21
CA ASP A 125 5.61 9.41 23.60
C ASP A 125 5.09 10.13 22.36
N MET A 126 3.99 9.61 21.79
CA MET A 126 3.38 10.19 20.61
C MET A 126 2.29 11.18 20.96
N GLN A 127 2.27 12.28 20.22
CA GLN A 127 1.28 13.33 20.34
C GLN A 127 0.13 13.12 19.36
N SER A 128 -0.93 13.88 19.55
CA SER A 128 -2.12 13.78 18.70
C SER A 128 -1.89 14.32 17.30
N LEU A 129 -2.79 13.94 16.42
CA LEU A 129 -2.80 14.18 14.97
C LEU A 129 -2.67 15.65 14.58
N ASP A 130 -3.19 16.57 15.41
CA ASP A 130 -3.05 18.02 15.17
C ASP A 130 -1.60 18.52 15.29
N THR A 131 -0.75 17.78 16.00
CA THR A 131 0.66 18.12 16.21
C THR A 131 1.59 17.31 15.30
N HIS A 132 1.44 15.99 15.24
CA HIS A 132 2.28 15.11 14.46
C HIS A 132 1.53 13.92 13.87
N GLY A 133 1.99 13.45 12.69
CA GLY A 133 1.77 12.11 12.20
C GLY A 133 3.05 11.29 12.40
N TYR A 134 2.94 10.00 12.64
CA TYR A 134 4.09 9.16 12.99
C TYR A 134 4.31 8.06 11.95
N ILE A 135 5.57 7.81 11.64
CA ILE A 135 5.99 6.81 10.66
C ILE A 135 6.45 5.57 11.40
N VAL A 136 5.82 4.45 11.07
CA VAL A 136 6.25 3.11 11.47
C VAL A 136 6.90 2.48 10.25
N THR A 137 8.19 2.16 10.35
CA THR A 137 8.89 1.48 9.27
C THR A 137 8.63 -0.01 9.38
N VAL A 138 8.21 -0.63 8.29
CA VAL A 138 7.96 -2.07 8.19
C VAL A 138 8.96 -2.70 7.22
N PRO A 139 9.36 -3.97 7.44
CA PRO A 139 10.32 -4.62 6.56
C PRO A 139 9.74 -4.81 5.16
N THR A 140 10.59 -4.69 4.13
CA THR A 140 10.26 -5.10 2.76
C THR A 140 10.33 -6.62 2.70
N LEU A 141 9.20 -7.26 2.40
CA LEU A 141 9.09 -8.72 2.37
C LEU A 141 9.19 -9.24 0.95
N GLN A 142 9.99 -10.28 0.76
CA GLN A 142 9.96 -11.08 -0.45
C GLN A 142 8.69 -11.94 -0.45
N PHE A 143 8.18 -12.21 -1.65
CA PHE A 143 7.06 -13.11 -1.86
C PHE A 143 7.36 -14.03 -3.05
N ASN A 144 6.72 -15.18 -3.09
CA ASN A 144 6.91 -16.14 -4.18
C ASN A 144 5.69 -16.14 -5.11
N VAL A 145 5.95 -16.16 -6.40
CA VAL A 145 4.93 -16.38 -7.43
C VAL A 145 5.38 -17.56 -8.27
N LEU A 146 4.60 -18.63 -8.27
CA LEU A 146 4.92 -19.91 -8.93
C LEU A 146 6.32 -20.43 -8.52
N GLY A 147 6.65 -20.28 -7.22
CA GLY A 147 7.94 -20.70 -6.68
C GLY A 147 9.10 -19.72 -6.94
N LYS A 148 8.90 -18.64 -7.69
CA LYS A 148 9.93 -17.66 -8.00
C LYS A 148 9.88 -16.50 -6.98
N PRO A 149 10.99 -16.19 -6.28
CA PRO A 149 11.03 -15.07 -5.37
C PRO A 149 10.90 -13.73 -6.09
N MET A 150 10.11 -12.82 -5.54
CA MET A 150 9.96 -11.45 -6.01
C MET A 150 9.99 -10.49 -4.82
N SER A 151 10.43 -9.26 -5.04
CA SER A 151 10.54 -8.25 -3.99
C SER A 151 9.75 -6.97 -4.30
N SER A 152 9.12 -6.86 -5.47
CA SER A 152 8.39 -5.65 -5.87
C SER A 152 7.26 -5.94 -6.85
N ALA A 153 6.30 -5.01 -6.90
CA ALA A 153 5.24 -5.04 -7.90
C ALA A 153 5.79 -4.85 -9.33
N SER A 154 6.83 -4.04 -9.48
CA SER A 154 7.51 -3.83 -10.76
C SER A 154 8.07 -5.14 -11.33
N GLU A 155 8.71 -5.93 -10.48
CA GLU A 155 9.25 -7.24 -10.85
C GLU A 155 8.12 -8.21 -11.24
N PHE A 156 7.02 -8.21 -10.51
CA PHE A 156 5.84 -8.99 -10.87
C PHE A 156 5.32 -8.59 -12.26
N ARG A 157 5.15 -7.28 -12.52
CA ARG A 157 4.65 -6.82 -13.82
C ARG A 157 5.55 -7.23 -14.97
N ALA A 158 6.87 -7.12 -14.80
CA ALA A 158 7.83 -7.53 -15.83
C ALA A 158 7.72 -9.01 -16.17
N ASN A 159 7.60 -9.88 -15.16
CA ASN A 159 7.43 -11.32 -15.36
C ASN A 159 6.06 -11.66 -15.98
N PHE A 160 5.01 -10.97 -15.56
CA PHE A 160 3.66 -11.17 -16.10
C PHE A 160 3.58 -10.79 -17.58
N ALA A 161 4.21 -9.69 -17.98
CA ALA A 161 4.18 -9.18 -19.34
C ALA A 161 4.73 -10.16 -20.38
N VAL A 162 5.76 -10.92 -20.02
CA VAL A 162 6.42 -11.87 -20.94
C VAL A 162 5.87 -13.29 -20.83
N ALA A 163 4.96 -13.56 -19.91
CA ALA A 163 4.36 -14.87 -19.70
C ALA A 163 3.26 -15.15 -20.75
N ASP A 164 3.09 -16.41 -21.11
CA ASP A 164 1.95 -16.83 -21.93
C ASP A 164 0.63 -16.79 -21.12
N SER A 165 -0.50 -16.93 -21.81
CA SER A 165 -1.82 -16.81 -21.16
C SER A 165 -2.05 -17.84 -20.04
N GLU A 166 -1.60 -19.06 -20.20
CA GLU A 166 -1.75 -20.11 -19.19
C GLU A 166 -0.88 -19.81 -17.96
N THR A 167 0.34 -19.34 -18.18
CA THR A 167 1.23 -18.91 -17.10
C THR A 167 0.68 -17.68 -16.39
N GLN A 168 0.14 -16.68 -17.12
CA GLN A 168 -0.51 -15.52 -16.54
C GLN A 168 -1.69 -15.91 -15.66
N LYS A 169 -2.52 -16.86 -16.11
CA LYS A 169 -3.63 -17.41 -15.33
C LYS A 169 -3.14 -18.00 -14.00
N ALA A 170 -2.07 -18.79 -14.07
CA ALA A 170 -1.47 -19.39 -12.88
C ALA A 170 -0.87 -18.32 -11.95
N MET A 171 -0.26 -17.27 -12.50
CA MET A 171 0.28 -16.15 -11.72
C MET A 171 -0.82 -15.39 -10.97
N VAL A 172 -1.95 -15.10 -11.63
CA VAL A 172 -3.11 -14.47 -10.99
C VAL A 172 -3.63 -15.34 -9.85
N THR A 173 -3.81 -16.63 -10.11
CA THR A 173 -4.30 -17.58 -9.10
C THR A 173 -3.38 -17.63 -7.88
N ASP A 174 -2.08 -17.71 -8.12
CA ASP A 174 -1.11 -17.77 -7.02
C ASP A 174 -1.01 -16.46 -6.25
N LEU A 175 -0.98 -15.31 -6.95
CA LEU A 175 -0.80 -14.01 -6.32
C LEU A 175 -1.98 -13.63 -5.42
N PHE A 176 -3.21 -13.89 -5.88
CA PHE A 176 -4.42 -13.47 -5.17
C PHE A 176 -5.11 -14.60 -4.39
N GLY A 177 -4.63 -15.83 -4.48
CA GLY A 177 -5.19 -16.99 -3.79
C GLY A 177 -6.36 -17.64 -4.52
N ARG A 178 -6.81 -17.08 -5.64
CA ARG A 178 -7.84 -17.65 -6.52
C ARG A 178 -7.80 -17.00 -7.89
N TYR A 179 -8.33 -17.72 -8.88
CA TYR A 179 -8.46 -17.20 -10.24
C TYR A 179 -9.67 -16.26 -10.34
N ASP A 180 -9.46 -15.11 -10.96
CA ASP A 180 -10.53 -14.17 -11.31
C ASP A 180 -10.36 -13.75 -12.78
N PRO A 181 -11.31 -14.13 -13.67
CA PRO A 181 -11.20 -13.84 -15.11
C PRO A 181 -11.10 -12.34 -15.41
N LYS A 182 -11.85 -11.53 -14.69
CA LYS A 182 -11.85 -10.07 -14.87
C LYS A 182 -10.50 -9.47 -14.52
N THR A 183 -9.91 -9.88 -13.42
CA THR A 183 -8.58 -9.44 -12.99
C THR A 183 -7.51 -9.88 -14.00
N HIS A 184 -7.56 -11.12 -14.47
CA HIS A 184 -6.63 -11.59 -15.51
C HIS A 184 -6.76 -10.76 -16.79
N SER A 185 -7.97 -10.51 -17.24
CA SER A 185 -8.23 -9.67 -18.43
C SER A 185 -7.71 -8.25 -18.24
N THR A 186 -7.99 -7.63 -17.10
CA THR A 186 -7.50 -6.28 -16.77
C THR A 186 -5.97 -6.23 -16.79
N MET A 187 -5.32 -7.18 -16.15
CA MET A 187 -3.86 -7.24 -16.09
C MET A 187 -3.24 -7.48 -17.46
N SER A 188 -3.80 -8.39 -18.27
CA SER A 188 -3.31 -8.66 -19.62
C SER A 188 -3.44 -7.46 -20.55
N GLN A 189 -4.48 -6.65 -20.39
CA GLN A 189 -4.67 -5.44 -21.19
C GLN A 189 -3.76 -4.30 -20.76
N LYS A 190 -3.50 -4.15 -19.46
CA LYS A 190 -2.79 -3.00 -18.88
C LYS A 190 -1.31 -3.26 -18.61
N ILE A 191 -0.90 -4.52 -18.52
CA ILE A 191 0.49 -4.93 -18.37
C ILE A 191 0.89 -5.69 -19.62
N ASN A 192 1.79 -5.12 -20.41
CA ASN A 192 2.34 -5.78 -21.60
C ASN A 192 3.80 -5.34 -21.78
N GLU A 193 4.51 -5.98 -22.71
CA GLU A 193 5.94 -5.75 -22.92
C GLU A 193 6.31 -4.30 -23.21
N GLN A 194 5.39 -3.52 -23.78
CA GLN A 194 5.64 -2.11 -24.09
C GLN A 194 5.43 -1.19 -22.88
N LEU A 195 4.73 -1.67 -21.84
CA LEU A 195 4.34 -0.88 -20.67
C LEU A 195 5.15 -1.21 -19.41
N VAL A 196 6.03 -2.18 -19.47
CA VAL A 196 6.93 -2.54 -18.36
C VAL A 196 8.37 -2.15 -18.66
#